data_ea641e846ae4ac27c9edd236423918b9
#
_entry.id   ea641e846ae4ac27c9edd236423918b9
#
_cell.length_a   1.000
_cell.length_b   1.000
_cell.length_c   1.000
_cell.angle_alpha   90.00
_cell.angle_beta   90.00
_cell.angle_gamma   90.00
#
_symmetry.space_group_name_H-M   'P 1'
#
loop_
_entity.id
_entity.type
_entity.pdbx_description
1 polymer ?
#
loop_
_entity_poly.entity_id
_entity_poly.type
_entity_poly.pdbx_seq_one_letter_code
_entity_poly.pdbx_strand_id
1 'polypeptide(L)'
;AVKNNVSKAVSGAVNNAMHKSKTFVFADYPKNADELKKMPELDFSSPLSTAAFAMLVLLEYDESPENTIEMLNVLKGPQPMNGIDVQFLRDRIKGRGYIPRSYFEGSSVKNDYTPNVPYKITVSEYAYTYQSEGYAKVQVQSSGADSPRPIELRRKGNQWFLWRNLALSDIRTPASVDPWA
;
A
#
# COMPACT_ATOMS: atom_id res chain seq x y z
N ALA A 1 -14.80 37.76 -14.64
CA ALA A 1 -13.93 37.13 -13.62
C ALA A 1 -14.70 36.07 -12.81
N VAL A 2 -15.98 36.30 -12.49
CA VAL A 2 -16.77 35.36 -11.65
C VAL A 2 -17.11 34.05 -12.38
N LYS A 3 -17.35 34.08 -13.70
CA LYS A 3 -17.67 32.88 -14.49
C LYS A 3 -16.51 31.88 -14.60
N ASN A 4 -15.27 32.37 -14.64
CA ASN A 4 -14.11 31.49 -14.73
C ASN A 4 -13.79 30.78 -13.41
N ASN A 5 -14.11 31.38 -12.27
CA ASN A 5 -13.87 30.76 -10.97
C ASN A 5 -14.91 29.66 -10.65
N VAL A 6 -16.14 29.83 -11.09
CA VAL A 6 -17.20 28.82 -10.91
C VAL A 6 -16.93 27.59 -11.77
N SER A 7 -16.48 27.76 -13.01
CA SER A 7 -16.17 26.64 -13.90
C SER A 7 -14.95 25.83 -13.41
N LYS A 8 -13.94 26.49 -12.83
CA LYS A 8 -12.77 25.83 -12.23
C LYS A 8 -13.12 25.06 -10.94
N ALA A 9 -13.98 25.61 -10.11
CA ALA A 9 -14.46 24.95 -8.89
C ALA A 9 -15.33 23.73 -9.21
N VAL A 10 -16.19 23.83 -10.20
CA VAL A 10 -17.06 22.72 -10.63
C VAL A 10 -16.24 21.60 -11.27
N SER A 11 -15.25 21.91 -12.11
CA SER A 11 -14.38 20.88 -12.70
C SER A 11 -13.51 20.19 -11.67
N GLY A 12 -13.01 20.92 -10.66
CA GLY A 12 -12.25 20.36 -9.53
C GLY A 12 -13.10 19.42 -8.67
N ALA A 13 -14.33 19.81 -8.37
CA ALA A 13 -15.26 19.00 -7.59
C ALA A 13 -15.71 17.73 -8.34
N VAL A 14 -15.94 17.83 -9.63
CA VAL A 14 -16.30 16.68 -10.50
C VAL A 14 -15.13 15.71 -10.61
N ASN A 15 -13.91 16.20 -10.78
CA ASN A 15 -12.71 15.35 -10.83
C ASN A 15 -12.48 14.60 -9.50
N ASN A 16 -12.63 15.25 -8.35
CA ASN A 16 -12.53 14.61 -7.05
C ASN A 16 -13.64 13.57 -6.82
N ALA A 17 -14.85 13.80 -7.31
CA ALA A 17 -15.96 12.84 -7.21
C ALA A 17 -15.76 11.59 -8.09
N MET A 18 -14.89 11.62 -9.10
CA MET A 18 -14.58 10.48 -9.98
C MET A 18 -13.44 9.61 -9.47
N HIS A 19 -12.65 10.06 -8.50
CA HIS A 19 -11.55 9.26 -7.93
C HIS A 19 -12.07 8.32 -6.85
N LYS A 20 -11.68 7.04 -6.96
CA LYS A 20 -12.08 6.01 -6.00
C LYS A 20 -11.16 6.01 -4.80
N SER A 21 -11.75 5.78 -3.64
CA SER A 21 -11.03 5.48 -2.40
C SER A 21 -11.74 4.31 -1.73
N LYS A 22 -10.98 3.36 -1.23
CA LYS A 22 -11.53 2.19 -0.55
C LYS A 22 -10.74 1.88 0.70
N THR A 23 -11.46 1.66 1.80
CA THR A 23 -10.90 1.12 3.05
C THR A 23 -11.11 -0.38 3.08
N PHE A 24 -10.01 -1.12 3.15
CA PHE A 24 -9.99 -2.57 3.28
C PHE A 24 -9.93 -2.93 4.76
N VAL A 25 -10.72 -3.93 5.16
CA VAL A 25 -10.78 -4.42 6.54
C VAL A 25 -10.40 -5.89 6.55
N PHE A 26 -9.38 -6.24 7.33
CA PHE A 26 -8.87 -7.61 7.43
C PHE A 26 -8.90 -8.05 8.89
N ALA A 27 -9.51 -9.22 9.16
CA ALA A 27 -9.52 -9.79 10.51
C ALA A 27 -8.10 -10.10 11.00
N ASP A 28 -7.25 -10.59 10.10
CA ASP A 28 -5.83 -10.85 10.33
C ASP A 28 -5.08 -10.77 8.99
N TYR A 29 -3.76 -10.77 9.04
CA TYR A 29 -2.93 -10.84 7.84
C TYR A 29 -2.54 -12.30 7.52
N PRO A 30 -2.37 -12.66 6.23
CA PRO A 30 -2.00 -14.01 5.85
C PRO A 30 -0.56 -14.33 6.25
N LYS A 31 -0.29 -15.57 6.63
CA LYS A 31 1.03 -16.03 7.07
C LYS A 31 1.84 -16.68 5.94
N ASN A 32 1.16 -17.10 4.88
CA ASN A 32 1.76 -17.77 3.72
C ASN A 32 0.90 -17.60 2.46
N ALA A 33 1.44 -18.06 1.32
CA ALA A 33 0.77 -17.91 0.03
C ALA A 33 -0.58 -18.65 -0.03
N ASP A 34 -0.73 -19.78 0.62
CA ASP A 34 -1.99 -20.54 0.61
C ASP A 34 -3.09 -19.79 1.36
N GLU A 35 -2.77 -19.20 2.51
CA GLU A 35 -3.70 -18.35 3.25
C GLU A 35 -4.07 -17.10 2.45
N LEU A 36 -3.09 -16.44 1.82
CA LEU A 36 -3.32 -15.27 0.97
C LEU A 36 -4.32 -15.58 -0.14
N LYS A 37 -4.12 -16.67 -0.86
CA LYS A 37 -4.98 -17.06 -2.00
C LYS A 37 -6.42 -17.37 -1.59
N LYS A 38 -6.66 -17.72 -0.33
CA LYS A 38 -8.01 -18.01 0.21
C LYS A 38 -8.74 -16.77 0.73
N MET A 39 -8.07 -15.63 0.82
CA MET A 39 -8.71 -14.41 1.32
C MET A 39 -9.71 -13.87 0.30
N PRO A 40 -11.00 -13.73 0.66
CA PRO A 40 -12.04 -13.30 -0.27
C PRO A 40 -11.88 -11.85 -0.75
N GLU A 41 -11.16 -11.03 -0.01
CA GLU A 41 -10.90 -9.63 -0.33
C GLU A 41 -9.88 -9.46 -1.45
N LEU A 42 -9.09 -10.51 -1.77
CA LEU A 42 -8.09 -10.46 -2.84
C LEU A 42 -8.78 -10.51 -4.20
N ASP A 43 -8.76 -9.38 -4.90
CA ASP A 43 -9.38 -9.19 -6.20
C ASP A 43 -8.40 -8.52 -7.16
N PHE A 44 -7.78 -9.31 -8.03
CA PHE A 44 -6.82 -8.80 -9.02
C PHE A 44 -7.47 -7.93 -10.11
N SER A 45 -8.78 -7.89 -10.23
CA SER A 45 -9.46 -6.97 -11.14
C SER A 45 -9.42 -5.51 -10.64
N SER A 46 -9.10 -5.32 -9.36
CA SER A 46 -8.99 -4.01 -8.73
C SER A 46 -7.54 -3.69 -8.36
N PRO A 47 -6.96 -2.61 -8.91
CA PRO A 47 -5.62 -2.18 -8.49
C PRO A 47 -5.58 -1.75 -7.02
N LEU A 48 -6.68 -1.25 -6.46
CA LEU A 48 -6.77 -0.90 -5.05
C LEU A 48 -6.63 -2.13 -4.16
N SER A 49 -7.24 -3.26 -4.53
CA SER A 49 -7.13 -4.51 -3.80
C SER A 49 -5.70 -5.02 -3.80
N THR A 50 -5.06 -5.12 -4.96
CA THR A 50 -3.66 -5.58 -5.04
C THR A 50 -2.72 -4.69 -4.22
N ALA A 51 -2.91 -3.38 -4.25
CA ALA A 51 -2.11 -2.44 -3.46
C ALA A 51 -2.32 -2.61 -1.95
N ALA A 52 -3.55 -2.81 -1.50
CA ALA A 52 -3.85 -3.08 -0.08
C ALA A 52 -3.14 -4.34 0.40
N PHE A 53 -3.21 -5.41 -0.38
CA PHE A 53 -2.52 -6.67 -0.07
C PHE A 53 -1.00 -6.55 -0.12
N ALA A 54 -0.45 -5.71 -1.00
CA ALA A 54 0.99 -5.45 -1.05
C ALA A 54 1.53 -4.89 0.28
N MET A 55 0.71 -4.12 1.01
CA MET A 55 1.06 -3.64 2.34
C MET A 55 0.74 -4.67 3.43
N LEU A 56 -0.38 -5.39 3.32
CA LEU A 56 -0.82 -6.36 4.33
C LEU A 56 0.18 -7.51 4.49
N VAL A 57 0.67 -8.08 3.40
CA VAL A 57 1.60 -9.23 3.45
C VAL A 57 2.95 -8.88 4.08
N LEU A 58 3.33 -7.60 4.08
CA LEU A 58 4.56 -7.14 4.72
C LEU A 58 4.52 -7.24 6.25
N LEU A 59 3.33 -7.35 6.84
CA LEU A 59 3.18 -7.54 8.30
C LEU A 59 3.75 -8.89 8.77
N GLU A 60 3.90 -9.87 7.88
CA GLU A 60 4.51 -11.17 8.18
C GLU A 60 6.05 -11.16 8.11
N TYR A 61 6.67 -10.10 7.61
CA TYR A 61 8.09 -10.09 7.28
C TYR A 61 9.00 -10.41 8.48
N ASP A 62 8.71 -9.86 9.65
CA ASP A 62 9.53 -10.08 10.86
C ASP A 62 9.47 -11.54 11.33
N GLU A 63 8.35 -12.23 11.14
CA GLU A 63 8.17 -13.64 11.49
C GLU A 63 8.74 -14.56 10.41
N SER A 64 8.48 -14.28 9.14
CA SER A 64 8.96 -15.08 8.02
C SER A 64 9.19 -14.24 6.76
N PRO A 65 10.43 -13.79 6.53
CA PRO A 65 10.78 -13.13 5.26
C PRO A 65 10.48 -14.01 4.04
N GLU A 66 10.70 -15.32 4.12
CA GLU A 66 10.47 -16.27 3.03
C GLU A 66 8.98 -16.33 2.66
N ASN A 67 8.09 -16.48 3.64
CA ASN A 67 6.64 -16.49 3.39
C ASN A 67 6.16 -15.15 2.82
N THR A 68 6.72 -14.05 3.29
CA THR A 68 6.40 -12.71 2.76
C THR A 68 6.80 -12.59 1.29
N ILE A 69 7.99 -13.06 0.92
CA ILE A 69 8.45 -13.06 -0.47
C ILE A 69 7.56 -13.93 -1.35
N GLU A 70 7.17 -15.11 -0.89
CA GLU A 70 6.23 -15.97 -1.63
C GLU A 70 4.87 -15.28 -1.85
N MET A 71 4.34 -14.62 -0.83
CA MET A 71 3.10 -13.84 -0.95
C MET A 71 3.25 -12.66 -1.91
N LEU A 72 4.36 -11.92 -1.84
CA LEU A 72 4.64 -10.85 -2.79
C LEU A 72 4.75 -11.38 -4.22
N ASN A 73 5.31 -12.56 -4.42
CA ASN A 73 5.38 -13.18 -5.75
C ASN A 73 3.99 -13.53 -6.32
N VAL A 74 3.05 -13.91 -5.47
CA VAL A 74 1.63 -14.07 -5.87
C VAL A 74 1.09 -12.73 -6.38
N LEU A 75 1.33 -11.64 -5.66
CA LEU A 75 0.84 -10.30 -6.03
C LEU A 75 1.57 -9.73 -7.25
N LYS A 76 2.81 -10.11 -7.49
CA LYS A 76 3.60 -9.68 -8.66
C LYS A 76 3.25 -10.47 -9.92
N GLY A 77 2.66 -11.65 -9.78
CA GLY A 77 2.16 -12.45 -10.90
C GLY A 77 3.23 -12.85 -11.90
N PRO A 78 3.16 -12.37 -13.16
CA PRO A 78 4.07 -12.83 -14.22
C PRO A 78 5.54 -12.52 -14.00
N GLN A 79 5.87 -11.54 -13.17
CA GLN A 79 7.25 -11.12 -12.91
C GLN A 79 7.55 -11.16 -11.41
N PRO A 80 7.96 -12.33 -10.88
CA PRO A 80 8.30 -12.46 -9.48
C PRO A 80 9.55 -11.64 -9.11
N MET A 81 9.79 -11.51 -7.82
CA MET A 81 10.97 -10.83 -7.29
C MET A 81 12.26 -11.52 -7.74
N ASN A 82 13.22 -10.73 -8.18
CA ASN A 82 14.60 -11.18 -8.40
C ASN A 82 15.45 -10.93 -7.14
N GLY A 83 16.74 -11.28 -7.19
CA GLY A 83 17.65 -11.11 -6.05
C GLY A 83 17.82 -9.64 -5.64
N ILE A 84 17.76 -8.70 -6.58
CA ILE A 84 17.86 -7.26 -6.29
C ILE A 84 16.60 -6.79 -5.56
N ASP A 85 15.43 -7.23 -5.99
CA ASP A 85 14.16 -6.91 -5.33
C ASP A 85 14.12 -7.42 -3.89
N VAL A 86 14.59 -8.65 -3.68
CA VAL A 86 14.66 -9.27 -2.33
C VAL A 86 15.62 -8.48 -1.44
N GLN A 87 16.78 -8.10 -1.96
CA GLN A 87 17.77 -7.31 -1.22
C GLN A 87 17.23 -5.91 -0.89
N PHE A 88 16.57 -5.27 -1.84
CA PHE A 88 15.94 -3.96 -1.63
C PHE A 88 14.88 -4.02 -0.52
N LEU A 89 14.01 -5.03 -0.54
CA LEU A 89 13.01 -5.23 0.50
C LEU A 89 13.65 -5.41 1.88
N ARG A 90 14.67 -6.29 1.96
CA ARG A 90 15.43 -6.53 3.18
C ARG A 90 16.05 -5.25 3.74
N ASP A 91 16.69 -4.45 2.89
CA ASP A 91 17.35 -3.21 3.28
C ASP A 91 16.35 -2.17 3.82
N ARG A 92 15.11 -2.22 3.33
CA ARG A 92 14.06 -1.29 3.74
C ARG A 92 13.37 -1.68 5.04
N ILE A 93 13.02 -2.94 5.23
CA ILE A 93 12.10 -3.34 6.32
C ILE A 93 12.67 -4.31 7.34
N LYS A 94 13.86 -4.90 7.15
CA LYS A 94 14.49 -5.75 8.17
C LYS A 94 14.74 -4.94 9.44
N GLY A 95 14.17 -5.37 10.56
CA GLY A 95 14.23 -4.64 11.82
C GLY A 95 13.44 -3.32 11.84
N ARG A 96 12.63 -3.09 10.81
CA ARG A 96 11.79 -1.89 10.65
C ARG A 96 10.35 -2.26 10.32
N GLY A 97 9.81 -3.28 10.98
CA GLY A 97 8.42 -3.71 10.80
C GLY A 97 7.39 -2.61 11.07
N TYR A 98 7.80 -1.54 11.75
CA TYR A 98 6.97 -0.36 11.93
C TYR A 98 6.60 0.33 10.61
N ILE A 99 7.41 0.19 9.55
CA ILE A 99 7.14 0.84 8.26
C ILE A 99 5.83 0.33 7.65
N PRO A 100 5.64 -0.97 7.38
CA PRO A 100 4.33 -1.45 6.91
C PRO A 100 3.21 -1.22 7.90
N ARG A 101 3.45 -1.37 9.22
CA ARG A 101 2.41 -1.10 10.24
C ARG A 101 1.89 0.33 10.21
N SER A 102 2.72 1.29 9.84
CA SER A 102 2.34 2.71 9.80
C SER A 102 1.20 3.05 8.83
N TYR A 103 0.90 2.15 7.91
CA TYR A 103 -0.15 2.33 6.91
C TYR A 103 -1.53 1.84 7.37
N PHE A 104 -1.59 1.21 8.54
CA PHE A 104 -2.83 0.66 9.09
C PHE A 104 -3.40 1.57 10.18
N GLU A 105 -4.72 1.69 10.20
CA GLU A 105 -5.44 2.57 11.10
C GLU A 105 -5.14 2.27 12.58
N GLY A 106 -5.02 3.32 13.37
CA GLY A 106 -4.70 3.24 14.80
C GLY A 106 -3.21 3.28 15.11
N SER A 107 -2.33 3.08 14.11
CA SER A 107 -0.88 3.22 14.27
C SER A 107 -0.48 4.69 14.42
N SER A 108 0.55 4.93 15.21
CA SER A 108 1.15 6.25 15.37
C SER A 108 2.60 6.16 15.83
N VAL A 109 3.35 7.24 15.66
CA VAL A 109 4.73 7.36 16.17
C VAL A 109 4.79 7.05 17.67
N LYS A 110 3.76 7.46 18.44
CA LYS A 110 3.72 7.34 19.90
C LYS A 110 3.41 5.93 20.40
N ASN A 111 2.75 5.08 19.58
CA ASN A 111 2.36 3.73 19.99
C ASN A 111 3.15 2.63 19.26
N ASP A 112 4.38 2.93 18.84
CA ASP A 112 5.23 2.02 18.05
C ASP A 112 4.55 1.52 16.77
N TYR A 113 3.72 2.36 16.17
CA TYR A 113 2.93 2.00 15.00
C TYR A 113 2.14 0.71 15.18
N THR A 114 1.52 0.55 16.34
CA THR A 114 0.66 -0.60 16.65
C THR A 114 -0.74 -0.36 16.08
N PRO A 115 -1.15 -1.10 15.04
CA PRO A 115 -2.46 -0.91 14.44
C PRO A 115 -3.59 -1.42 15.32
N ASN A 116 -4.80 -0.90 15.09
CA ASN A 116 -6.02 -1.52 15.59
C ASN A 116 -6.29 -2.85 14.88
N VAL A 117 -6.99 -3.75 15.56
CA VAL A 117 -7.52 -4.98 14.98
C VAL A 117 -9.05 -4.87 14.98
N PRO A 118 -9.75 -5.14 13.88
CA PRO A 118 -9.24 -5.61 12.58
C PRO A 118 -8.34 -4.59 11.88
N TYR A 119 -7.43 -5.09 11.05
CA TYR A 119 -6.51 -4.24 10.28
C TYR A 119 -7.27 -3.48 9.20
N LYS A 120 -7.08 -2.16 9.13
CA LYS A 120 -7.72 -1.30 8.12
C LYS A 120 -6.68 -0.47 7.40
N ILE A 121 -6.76 -0.47 6.08
CA ILE A 121 -5.94 0.37 5.21
C ILE A 121 -6.80 1.01 4.13
N THR A 122 -6.60 2.30 3.88
CA THR A 122 -7.29 3.02 2.83
C THR A 122 -6.36 3.22 1.64
N VAL A 123 -6.82 2.81 0.47
CA VAL A 123 -6.11 2.99 -0.81
C VAL A 123 -6.94 3.92 -1.68
N SER A 124 -6.29 4.92 -2.27
CA SER A 124 -6.98 5.98 -3.02
C SER A 124 -6.42 6.13 -4.42
N GLU A 125 -7.31 6.34 -5.38
CA GLU A 125 -6.97 6.89 -6.69
C GLU A 125 -6.79 8.41 -6.59
N TYR A 126 -6.09 8.99 -7.54
CA TYR A 126 -5.90 10.43 -7.68
C TYR A 126 -5.80 10.81 -9.18
N ALA A 127 -5.55 12.08 -9.48
CA ALA A 127 -5.59 12.59 -10.86
C ALA A 127 -4.65 11.84 -11.84
N TYR A 128 -3.54 11.29 -11.35
CA TYR A 128 -2.52 10.64 -12.18
C TYR A 128 -2.52 9.11 -12.11
N THR A 129 -3.50 8.51 -11.46
CA THR A 129 -3.56 7.05 -11.27
C THR A 129 -3.43 6.28 -12.58
N TYR A 130 -4.16 6.68 -13.61
CA TYR A 130 -4.17 6.02 -14.92
C TYR A 130 -3.47 6.84 -16.03
N GLN A 131 -2.52 7.67 -15.67
CA GLN A 131 -1.78 8.51 -16.60
C GLN A 131 -1.02 7.71 -17.68
N SER A 132 -0.48 6.56 -17.32
CA SER A 132 0.25 5.67 -18.23
C SER A 132 -0.59 4.43 -18.54
N GLU A 133 -0.80 4.16 -19.83
CA GLU A 133 -1.59 2.99 -20.25
C GLU A 133 -0.99 1.68 -19.71
N GLY A 134 -1.84 0.81 -19.18
CA GLY A 134 -1.43 -0.47 -18.59
C GLY A 134 -0.82 -0.37 -17.20
N TYR A 135 -0.76 0.81 -16.61
CA TYR A 135 -0.26 1.04 -15.25
C TYR A 135 -1.30 1.78 -14.41
N ALA A 136 -1.30 1.49 -13.11
CA ALA A 136 -2.05 2.26 -12.13
C ALA A 136 -1.12 2.67 -11.00
N LYS A 137 -1.14 3.95 -10.64
CA LYS A 137 -0.44 4.49 -9.49
C LYS A 137 -1.48 4.92 -8.46
N VAL A 138 -1.53 4.23 -7.34
CA VAL A 138 -2.46 4.51 -6.24
C VAL A 138 -1.70 5.03 -5.03
N GLN A 139 -2.42 5.58 -4.08
CA GLN A 139 -1.84 6.21 -2.90
C GLN A 139 -2.31 5.55 -1.62
N VAL A 140 -1.37 5.44 -0.66
CA VAL A 140 -1.61 5.04 0.72
C VAL A 140 -1.00 6.08 1.65
N GLN A 141 -1.64 6.34 2.78
CA GLN A 141 -1.16 7.32 3.77
C GLN A 141 -0.60 6.61 4.99
N SER A 142 0.65 6.90 5.30
CA SER A 142 1.30 6.48 6.54
C SER A 142 1.02 7.49 7.66
N SER A 143 0.81 6.99 8.88
CA SER A 143 0.77 7.82 10.08
C SER A 143 2.12 8.44 10.46
N GLY A 144 3.19 7.98 9.82
CA GLY A 144 4.56 8.48 10.00
C GLY A 144 5.10 9.31 8.82
N ALA A 145 4.24 9.79 7.92
CA ALA A 145 4.63 10.59 6.77
C ALA A 145 3.65 11.74 6.53
N ASP A 146 4.16 12.86 6.00
CA ASP A 146 3.35 14.06 5.77
C ASP A 146 2.57 14.02 4.47
N SER A 147 2.98 13.18 3.52
CA SER A 147 2.33 13.04 2.21
C SER A 147 2.04 11.58 1.88
N PRO A 148 1.02 11.31 1.05
CA PRO A 148 0.73 9.96 0.58
C PRO A 148 1.92 9.35 -0.15
N ARG A 149 2.03 8.03 -0.08
CA ARG A 149 3.05 7.26 -0.78
C ARG A 149 2.43 6.46 -1.92
N PRO A 150 3.10 6.39 -3.09
CA PRO A 150 2.55 5.66 -4.22
C PRO A 150 2.88 4.16 -4.18
N ILE A 151 1.94 3.37 -4.70
CA ILE A 151 2.14 1.98 -5.09
C ILE A 151 1.75 1.87 -6.56
N GLU A 152 2.60 1.25 -7.37
CA GLU A 152 2.37 1.08 -8.79
C GLU A 152 1.99 -0.36 -9.12
N LEU A 153 0.92 -0.51 -9.90
CA LEU A 153 0.40 -1.76 -10.40
C LEU A 153 0.56 -1.82 -11.92
N ARG A 154 0.73 -3.01 -12.44
CA ARG A 154 0.80 -3.25 -13.89
C ARG A 154 -0.29 -4.22 -14.31
N ARG A 155 -0.99 -3.90 -15.39
CA ARG A 155 -2.09 -4.71 -15.91
C ARG A 155 -1.61 -5.78 -16.89
N LYS A 156 -2.16 -6.97 -16.75
CA LYS A 156 -2.12 -8.01 -17.77
C LYS A 156 -3.54 -8.56 -17.95
N GLY A 157 -4.10 -8.41 -19.16
CA GLY A 157 -5.51 -8.69 -19.36
C GLY A 157 -6.39 -7.78 -18.50
N ASN A 158 -7.23 -8.37 -17.68
CA ASN A 158 -8.10 -7.67 -16.73
C ASN A 158 -7.57 -7.73 -15.28
N GLN A 159 -6.32 -8.13 -15.07
CA GLN A 159 -5.73 -8.30 -13.76
C GLN A 159 -4.61 -7.26 -13.53
N TRP A 160 -4.56 -6.76 -12.28
CA TRP A 160 -3.59 -5.81 -11.82
C TRP A 160 -2.63 -6.48 -10.84
N PHE A 161 -1.33 -6.45 -11.17
CA PHE A 161 -0.26 -7.04 -10.38
C PHE A 161 0.64 -5.97 -9.78
N LEU A 162 1.27 -6.27 -8.67
CA LEU A 162 2.22 -5.35 -8.04
C LEU A 162 3.43 -5.15 -8.95
N TRP A 163 3.67 -3.88 -9.31
CA TRP A 163 4.81 -3.49 -10.13
C TRP A 163 5.95 -2.93 -9.28
N ARG A 164 5.67 -1.83 -8.55
CA ARG A 164 6.64 -1.22 -7.63
C ARG A 164 5.93 -0.73 -6.37
N ASN A 165 6.55 -0.99 -5.23
CA ASN A 165 6.11 -0.42 -3.96
C ASN A 165 7.05 0.72 -3.57
N LEU A 166 6.58 1.95 -3.68
CA LEU A 166 7.32 3.17 -3.34
C LEU A 166 6.96 3.72 -1.95
N ALA A 167 6.30 2.89 -1.14
CA ALA A 167 5.78 3.28 0.16
C ALA A 167 6.70 2.93 1.35
N LEU A 168 7.90 2.40 1.09
CA LEU A 168 8.75 1.82 2.14
C LEU A 168 9.91 2.74 2.59
N SER A 169 9.85 4.02 2.30
CA SER A 169 10.90 4.97 2.68
C SER A 169 10.34 6.21 3.37
N ASP A 170 11.21 6.86 4.14
CA ASP A 170 10.94 8.14 4.81
C ASP A 170 9.74 8.11 5.75
N ILE A 171 9.63 7.06 6.55
CA ILE A 171 8.68 6.92 7.64
C ILE A 171 9.38 7.28 8.95
N ARG A 172 8.78 8.16 9.75
CA ARG A 172 9.35 8.59 11.03
C ARG A 172 9.63 7.41 11.94
N THR A 173 10.80 7.44 12.58
CA THR A 173 11.18 6.44 13.59
C THR A 173 10.19 6.48 14.76
N PRO A 174 9.80 5.32 15.31
CA PRO A 174 8.95 5.26 16.51
C PRO A 174 9.55 6.06 17.67
N ALA A 175 8.69 6.71 18.45
CA ALA A 175 9.15 7.53 19.59
C ALA A 175 9.96 6.71 20.61
N SER A 176 9.65 5.44 20.80
CA SER A 176 10.34 4.54 21.75
C SER A 176 11.81 4.30 21.44
N VAL A 177 12.23 4.45 20.18
CA VAL A 177 13.61 4.22 19.73
C VAL A 177 14.27 5.48 19.17
N ASP A 178 13.56 6.59 19.12
CA ASP A 178 14.08 7.88 18.68
C ASP A 178 14.78 8.58 19.85
N PRO A 179 16.12 8.79 19.78
CA PRO A 179 16.85 9.46 20.86
C PRO A 179 16.46 10.93 21.05
N TRP A 180 15.73 11.50 20.09
CA TRP A 180 15.28 12.90 20.12
C TRP A 180 13.79 13.07 20.43
N ALA A 181 13.08 11.97 20.72
CA ALA A 181 11.65 11.99 21.04
C ALA A 181 11.37 12.54 22.46
#